data_efd358d5ba1b14d605475190d9e7f95b
#
_entry.id   efd358d5ba1b14d605475190d9e7f95b
#
_cell.length_a   1.000
_cell.length_b   1.000
_cell.length_c   1.000
_cell.angle_alpha   90.00
_cell.angle_beta   90.00
_cell.angle_gamma   90.00
#
_symmetry.space_group_name_H-M   'P 1'
#
loop_
_entity.id
_entity.type
_entity.pdbx_description
1 polymer ?
#
loop_
_entity_poly.entity_id
_entity_poly.type
_entity_poly.pdbx_seq_one_letter_code
_entity_poly.pdbx_strand_id
1 'polypeptide(L)'
;MHDVTLLTAYPAFGRLRLFAKYTPMHKYIGYFSPDNYGMLVCMGTANSPLQCQTEGVLLHEVQHLIQEEEDFARGGNLSQGRRRYLRLAGEVEARNVCIRHSMSPEHRRSSLRTDTQDVPDAKQIIELFW
;
A
#
# COMPACT_ATOMS: atom_id res chain seq x y z
N MET A 1 -2.66 18.84 -5.92
CA MET A 1 -2.56 18.44 -7.34
C MET A 1 -3.37 17.16 -7.52
N HIS A 2 -4.50 17.23 -8.20
CA HIS A 2 -5.25 16.02 -8.53
C HIS A 2 -4.49 15.31 -9.63
N ASP A 3 -4.02 14.10 -9.36
CA ASP A 3 -3.42 13.29 -10.40
C ASP A 3 -4.52 12.74 -11.31
N VAL A 4 -4.85 13.52 -12.34
CA VAL A 4 -5.86 13.17 -13.33
C VAL A 4 -5.54 11.84 -14.01
N THR A 5 -4.27 11.49 -14.09
CA THR A 5 -3.80 10.25 -14.71
C THR A 5 -4.25 9.03 -13.91
N LEU A 6 -4.12 9.08 -12.58
CA LEU A 6 -4.54 7.97 -11.70
C LEU A 6 -6.06 7.76 -11.75
N LEU A 7 -6.84 8.84 -11.65
CA LEU A 7 -8.30 8.77 -11.73
C LEU A 7 -8.81 8.32 -13.11
N THR A 8 -8.08 8.63 -14.16
CA THR A 8 -8.40 8.17 -15.52
C THR A 8 -8.10 6.69 -15.68
N ALA A 9 -6.96 6.23 -15.17
CA ALA A 9 -6.57 4.82 -15.21
C ALA A 9 -7.45 3.93 -14.33
N TYR A 10 -7.82 4.44 -13.16
CA TYR A 10 -8.60 3.71 -12.14
C TYR A 10 -9.81 4.53 -11.68
N PRO A 11 -10.93 4.52 -12.41
CA PRO A 11 -12.15 5.26 -12.05
C PRO A 11 -12.75 4.85 -10.69
N ALA A 12 -12.42 3.65 -10.21
CA ALA A 12 -12.83 3.15 -8.90
C ALA A 12 -12.40 4.05 -7.74
N PHE A 13 -11.29 4.79 -7.89
CA PHE A 13 -10.88 5.80 -6.89
C PHE A 13 -11.94 6.86 -6.62
N GLY A 14 -12.80 7.17 -7.59
CA GLY A 14 -13.92 8.10 -7.39
C GLY A 14 -14.97 7.58 -6.39
N ARG A 15 -14.99 6.29 -6.10
CA ARG A 15 -15.90 5.64 -5.14
C ARG A 15 -15.24 5.37 -3.79
N LEU A 16 -13.93 5.60 -3.66
CA LEU A 16 -13.18 5.31 -2.46
C LEU A 16 -13.66 6.18 -1.29
N ARG A 17 -13.99 5.53 -0.18
CA ARG A 17 -14.30 6.20 1.09
C ARG A 17 -13.06 6.18 1.98
N LEU A 18 -12.47 7.34 2.18
CA LEU A 18 -11.31 7.48 3.05
C LEU A 18 -11.74 7.84 4.46
N PHE A 19 -11.36 7.04 5.43
CA PHE A 19 -11.54 7.28 6.85
C PHE A 19 -10.19 7.58 7.48
N ALA A 20 -10.05 8.74 8.09
CA ALA A 20 -8.89 9.10 8.86
C ALA A 20 -9.20 8.95 10.35
N LYS A 21 -8.33 8.27 11.08
CA LYS A 21 -8.46 8.09 12.53
C LYS A 21 -7.17 8.52 13.22
N TYR A 22 -7.30 9.39 14.21
CA TYR A 22 -6.20 9.67 15.11
C TYR A 22 -6.06 8.54 16.13
N THR A 23 -4.88 7.96 16.23
CA THR A 23 -4.56 6.96 17.26
C THR A 23 -3.18 7.24 17.83
N PRO A 24 -3.11 7.52 19.14
CA PRO A 24 -1.84 7.75 19.82
C PRO A 24 -1.03 6.47 20.02
N MET A 25 -1.62 5.30 19.81
CA MET A 25 -0.98 4.00 20.00
C MET A 25 -0.93 3.22 18.67
N HIS A 26 0.25 2.91 18.25
CA HIS A 26 0.72 2.43 16.94
C HIS A 26 0.28 1.01 16.52
N LYS A 27 -0.91 0.54 16.89
CA LYS A 27 -1.30 -0.86 16.62
C LYS A 27 -1.82 -1.12 15.21
N TYR A 28 -2.41 -0.12 14.55
CA TYR A 28 -2.91 -0.23 13.18
C TYR A 28 -2.56 1.03 12.42
N ILE A 29 -1.93 0.84 11.27
CA ILE A 29 -1.45 1.95 10.47
C ILE A 29 -2.45 2.24 9.35
N GLY A 30 -3.08 1.22 8.78
CA GLY A 30 -4.12 1.35 7.78
C GLY A 30 -4.70 0.00 7.37
N TYR A 31 -5.79 0.01 6.63
CA TYR A 31 -6.28 -1.12 5.86
C TYR A 31 -7.20 -0.66 4.72
N PHE A 32 -7.25 -1.44 3.65
CA PHE A 32 -8.21 -1.33 2.57
C PHE A 32 -9.22 -2.48 2.65
N SER A 33 -10.50 -2.17 2.44
CA SER A 33 -11.59 -3.15 2.36
C SER A 33 -12.21 -3.11 0.96
N PRO A 34 -12.03 -4.14 0.13
CA PRO A 34 -12.61 -4.18 -1.22
C PRO A 34 -14.13 -4.23 -1.20
N ASP A 35 -14.75 -4.88 -0.21
CA ASP A 35 -16.21 -5.11 -0.15
C ASP A 35 -17.01 -3.80 -0.15
N ASN A 36 -16.49 -2.75 0.44
CA ASN A 36 -17.17 -1.46 0.56
C ASN A 36 -16.38 -0.27 -0.01
N TYR A 37 -15.26 -0.54 -0.67
CA TYR A 37 -14.31 0.47 -1.14
C TYR A 37 -13.92 1.46 -0.03
N GLY A 38 -13.71 0.92 1.16
CA GLY A 38 -13.32 1.67 2.35
C GLY A 38 -11.83 1.57 2.62
N MET A 39 -11.20 2.70 2.92
CA MET A 39 -9.81 2.77 3.34
C MET A 39 -9.72 3.50 4.67
N LEU A 40 -9.08 2.87 5.66
CA LEU A 40 -8.75 3.49 6.93
C LEU A 40 -7.26 3.82 6.95
N VAL A 41 -6.95 5.06 7.32
CA VAL A 41 -5.56 5.49 7.57
C VAL A 41 -5.50 6.08 8.98
N CYS A 42 -4.58 5.57 9.79
CA CYS A 42 -4.33 6.11 11.12
C CYS A 42 -3.31 7.24 11.04
N MET A 43 -3.68 8.40 11.56
CA MET A 43 -2.84 9.59 11.58
C MET A 43 -2.22 9.79 12.96
N GLY A 44 -0.92 10.15 13.00
CA GLY A 44 -0.26 10.63 14.20
C GLY A 44 -0.46 12.13 14.43
N THR A 45 0.10 12.65 15.51
CA THR A 45 0.13 14.10 15.77
C THR A 45 1.03 14.82 14.76
N ALA A 46 0.74 16.08 14.47
CA ALA A 46 1.46 16.92 13.50
C ALA A 46 2.98 17.00 13.71
N ASN A 47 3.47 16.74 14.93
CA ASN A 47 4.90 16.74 15.27
C ASN A 47 5.48 15.33 15.46
N SER A 48 4.74 14.29 15.05
CA SER A 48 5.19 12.91 15.18
C SER A 48 5.91 12.48 13.90
N PRO A 49 6.99 11.66 14.01
CA PRO A 49 7.56 10.97 12.86
C PRO A 49 6.54 10.16 12.05
N LEU A 50 5.38 9.89 12.63
CA LEU A 50 4.25 9.21 12.00
C LEU A 50 3.60 10.00 10.85
N GLN A 51 3.78 11.33 10.79
CA GLN A 51 3.22 12.09 9.67
C GLN A 51 3.88 11.69 8.34
N CYS A 52 5.19 11.50 8.34
CA CYS A 52 5.90 10.97 7.16
C CYS A 52 5.50 9.52 6.84
N GLN A 53 5.07 8.75 7.85
CA GLN A 53 4.61 7.39 7.68
C GLN A 53 3.17 7.33 7.13
N THR A 54 2.33 8.32 7.41
CA THR A 54 0.93 8.36 6.98
C THR A 54 0.79 8.35 5.46
N GLU A 55 1.62 9.12 4.75
CA GLU A 55 1.63 9.11 3.28
C GLU A 55 2.06 7.74 2.73
N GLY A 56 3.09 7.13 3.31
CA GLY A 56 3.54 5.79 2.94
C GLY A 56 2.45 4.74 3.17
N VAL A 57 1.74 4.81 4.29
CA VAL A 57 0.60 3.93 4.60
C VAL A 57 -0.53 4.14 3.61
N LEU A 58 -0.89 5.38 3.33
CA LEU A 58 -1.91 5.69 2.33
C LEU A 58 -1.57 5.08 0.97
N LEU A 59 -0.33 5.23 0.53
CA LEU A 59 0.13 4.66 -0.73
C LEU A 59 0.12 3.13 -0.72
N HIS A 60 0.45 2.50 0.41
CA HIS A 60 0.35 1.06 0.60
C HIS A 60 -1.09 0.56 0.39
N GLU A 61 -2.06 1.21 1.02
CA GLU A 61 -3.47 0.85 0.89
C GLU A 61 -4.03 1.18 -0.51
N VAL A 62 -3.58 2.27 -1.12
CA VAL A 62 -3.89 2.61 -2.51
C VAL A 62 -3.38 1.52 -3.47
N GLN A 63 -2.21 0.96 -3.21
CA GLN A 63 -1.69 -0.14 -4.01
C GLN A 63 -2.58 -1.40 -3.93
N HIS A 64 -3.15 -1.70 -2.76
CA HIS A 64 -4.12 -2.79 -2.63
C HIS A 64 -5.40 -2.55 -3.45
N LEU A 65 -5.87 -1.31 -3.53
CA LEU A 65 -6.99 -0.96 -4.42
C LEU A 65 -6.64 -1.21 -5.89
N ILE A 66 -5.44 -0.82 -6.32
CA ILE A 66 -4.98 -1.07 -7.69
C ILE A 66 -4.90 -2.57 -7.97
N GLN A 67 -4.35 -3.35 -7.05
CA GLN A 67 -4.26 -4.80 -7.15
C GLN A 67 -5.64 -5.46 -7.30
N GLU A 68 -6.64 -4.96 -6.56
CA GLU A 68 -8.04 -5.44 -6.66
C GLU A 68 -8.61 -5.14 -8.05
N GLU A 69 -8.40 -3.94 -8.57
CA GLU A 69 -8.92 -3.53 -9.88
C GLU A 69 -8.22 -4.24 -11.05
N GLU A 70 -6.98 -4.66 -10.87
CA GLU A 70 -6.17 -5.36 -11.89
C GLU A 70 -6.22 -6.88 -11.77
N ASP A 71 -6.99 -7.44 -10.82
CA ASP A 71 -6.96 -8.88 -10.48
C ASP A 71 -5.54 -9.41 -10.25
N PHE A 72 -4.67 -8.57 -9.69
CA PHE A 72 -3.27 -8.90 -9.40
C PHE A 72 -3.14 -9.67 -8.08
N ALA A 73 -1.93 -10.05 -7.71
CA ALA A 73 -1.65 -10.82 -6.50
C ALA A 73 -2.18 -10.14 -5.24
N ARG A 74 -2.95 -10.88 -4.45
CA ARG A 74 -3.52 -10.40 -3.18
C ARG A 74 -2.46 -9.99 -2.18
N GLY A 75 -2.78 -8.96 -1.41
CA GLY A 75 -2.25 -8.73 -0.09
C GLY A 75 -2.79 -9.74 0.93
N GLY A 76 -2.50 -9.55 2.20
CA GLY A 76 -2.92 -10.48 3.22
C GLY A 76 -3.16 -9.86 4.59
N ASN A 77 -3.28 -10.73 5.56
CA ASN A 77 -3.49 -10.35 6.95
C ASN A 77 -2.47 -11.07 7.85
N LEU A 78 -2.01 -10.37 8.88
CA LEU A 78 -1.08 -10.94 9.87
C LEU A 78 -1.63 -12.19 10.60
N SER A 79 -2.96 -12.39 10.63
CA SER A 79 -3.59 -13.61 11.15
C SER A 79 -3.22 -14.87 10.36
N GLN A 80 -2.80 -14.73 9.11
CA GLN A 80 -2.30 -15.83 8.27
C GLN A 80 -0.87 -16.27 8.65
N GLY A 81 -0.28 -15.65 9.66
CA GLY A 81 1.09 -15.82 10.09
C GLY A 81 2.05 -14.80 9.49
N ARG A 82 2.84 -14.15 10.34
CA ARG A 82 3.76 -13.08 9.93
C ARG A 82 4.70 -13.47 8.79
N ARG A 83 5.24 -14.71 8.84
CA ARG A 83 6.19 -15.19 7.83
C ARG A 83 5.55 -15.30 6.45
N ARG A 84 4.29 -15.77 6.38
CA ARG A 84 3.52 -15.84 5.15
C ARG A 84 3.19 -14.43 4.65
N TYR A 85 2.60 -13.59 5.52
CA TYR A 85 2.23 -12.22 5.22
C TYR A 85 3.38 -11.43 4.58
N LEU A 86 4.58 -11.48 5.17
CA LEU A 86 5.74 -10.75 4.64
C LEU A 86 6.16 -11.18 3.23
N ARG A 87 5.77 -12.37 2.78
CA ARG A 87 6.13 -12.94 1.47
C ARG A 87 5.01 -12.88 0.44
N LEU A 88 3.81 -12.48 0.79
CA LEU A 88 2.73 -12.30 -0.17
C LEU A 88 3.13 -11.23 -1.20
N ALA A 89 3.03 -11.56 -2.48
CA ALA A 89 3.46 -10.67 -3.56
C ALA A 89 2.76 -9.31 -3.51
N GLY A 90 1.46 -9.28 -3.22
CA GLY A 90 0.71 -8.04 -3.05
C GLY A 90 1.23 -7.18 -1.90
N GLU A 91 1.63 -7.78 -0.77
CA GLU A 91 2.23 -7.06 0.36
C GLU A 91 3.64 -6.55 0.04
N VAL A 92 4.45 -7.35 -0.65
CA VAL A 92 5.79 -6.94 -1.09
C VAL A 92 5.69 -5.73 -2.03
N GLU A 93 4.78 -5.75 -2.98
CA GLU A 93 4.57 -4.64 -3.91
C GLU A 93 4.08 -3.38 -3.18
N ALA A 94 3.10 -3.49 -2.29
CA ALA A 94 2.58 -2.38 -1.51
C ALA A 94 3.66 -1.74 -0.62
N ARG A 95 4.51 -2.55 0.04
CA ARG A 95 5.67 -2.04 0.80
C ARG A 95 6.69 -1.37 -0.12
N ASN A 96 6.91 -1.91 -1.31
CA ASN A 96 7.86 -1.34 -2.27
C ASN A 96 7.42 0.06 -2.74
N VAL A 97 6.12 0.29 -2.92
CA VAL A 97 5.59 1.64 -3.23
C VAL A 97 5.96 2.62 -2.12
N CYS A 98 5.83 2.25 -0.84
CA CYS A 98 6.24 3.08 0.29
C CYS A 98 7.75 3.39 0.26
N ILE A 99 8.58 2.36 0.02
CA ILE A 99 10.04 2.52 -0.08
C ILE A 99 10.39 3.50 -1.20
N ARG A 100 9.82 3.31 -2.38
CA ARG A 100 10.08 4.16 -3.54
C ARG A 100 9.55 5.58 -3.39
N HIS A 101 8.48 5.78 -2.63
CA HIS A 101 7.97 7.11 -2.31
C HIS A 101 9.00 7.97 -1.57
N SER A 102 9.76 7.37 -0.66
CA SER A 102 10.81 8.08 0.10
C SER A 102 12.08 8.38 -0.71
N MET A 103 12.23 7.80 -1.90
CA MET A 103 13.39 8.04 -2.77
C MET A 103 13.27 9.36 -3.54
N SER A 104 14.42 9.94 -3.93
CA SER A 104 14.42 11.04 -4.88
C SER A 104 13.84 10.62 -6.24
N PRO A 105 13.25 11.56 -7.02
CA PRO A 105 12.75 11.25 -8.36
C PRO A 105 13.81 10.64 -9.28
N GLU A 106 15.07 11.08 -9.18
CA GLU A 106 16.20 10.57 -9.95
C GLU A 106 16.48 9.11 -9.61
N HIS A 107 16.54 8.78 -8.32
CA HIS A 107 16.77 7.42 -7.87
C HIS A 107 15.62 6.49 -8.27
N ARG A 108 14.35 6.93 -8.16
CA ARG A 108 13.20 6.15 -8.65
C ARG A 108 13.30 5.82 -10.15
N ARG A 109 13.73 6.78 -10.97
CA ARG A 109 13.87 6.59 -12.42
C ARG A 109 15.05 5.69 -12.81
N SER A 110 16.11 5.69 -12.01
CA SER A 110 17.34 4.93 -12.28
C SER A 110 17.35 3.51 -11.67
N SER A 111 16.37 3.17 -10.83
CA SER A 111 16.29 1.86 -10.18
C SER A 111 15.08 1.05 -10.67
N LEU A 112 15.25 -0.25 -10.85
CA LEU A 112 14.15 -1.16 -11.16
C LEU A 112 13.31 -1.46 -9.89
N ARG A 113 12.07 -1.92 -10.09
CA ARG A 113 11.22 -2.40 -8.99
C ARG A 113 11.92 -3.48 -8.16
N THR A 114 12.59 -4.41 -8.84
CA THR A 114 13.31 -5.53 -8.22
C THR A 114 14.50 -5.11 -7.37
N ASP A 115 15.08 -3.94 -7.60
CA ASP A 115 16.22 -3.43 -6.83
C ASP A 115 15.80 -2.91 -5.45
N THR A 116 14.53 -2.57 -5.29
CA THR A 116 14.01 -1.87 -4.10
C THR A 116 13.04 -2.71 -3.26
N GLN A 117 12.55 -3.83 -3.77
CA GLN A 117 11.66 -4.72 -3.03
C GLN A 117 12.41 -5.50 -1.93
N ASP A 118 11.74 -5.71 -0.80
CA ASP A 118 12.32 -6.36 0.38
C ASP A 118 12.36 -7.89 0.30
N VAL A 119 11.57 -8.48 -0.60
CA VAL A 119 11.54 -9.93 -0.86
C VAL A 119 11.72 -10.19 -2.35
N PRO A 120 12.78 -10.91 -2.77
CA PRO A 120 12.98 -11.26 -4.17
C PRO A 120 11.82 -12.07 -4.76
N ASP A 121 11.52 -11.88 -6.05
CA ASP A 121 10.40 -12.52 -6.76
C ASP A 121 10.35 -14.04 -6.53
N ALA A 122 11.49 -14.73 -6.60
CA ALA A 122 11.58 -16.17 -6.39
C ALA A 122 11.17 -16.66 -4.98
N LYS A 123 11.07 -15.75 -4.00
CA LYS A 123 10.67 -16.05 -2.62
C LYS A 123 9.28 -15.55 -2.28
N GLN A 124 8.61 -14.86 -3.19
CA GLN A 124 7.27 -14.36 -3.00
C GLN A 124 6.22 -15.48 -3.13
N ILE A 125 5.09 -15.27 -2.49
CA ILE A 125 3.91 -16.14 -2.58
C ILE A 125 2.85 -15.34 -3.34
N ILE A 126 2.39 -15.89 -4.46
CA ILE A 126 1.34 -15.28 -5.29
C ILE A 126 0.00 -15.89 -4.91
N GLU A 127 -0.91 -15.07 -4.41
CA GLU A 127 -2.32 -15.41 -4.21
C GLU A 127 -3.14 -14.56 -5.17
N LEU A 128 -3.94 -15.21 -6.00
CA LEU A 128 -4.81 -14.53 -6.97
C LEU A 128 -6.22 -14.33 -6.39
N PHE A 129 -6.96 -13.41 -7.00
CA PHE A 129 -8.37 -13.16 -6.69
C PHE A 129 -9.25 -14.19 -7.43
N TRP A 130 -9.71 -15.22 -6.74
CA TRP A 130 -10.67 -16.19 -7.27
C TRP A 130 -11.80 -16.40 -6.29
#